data_5594a94ff8569938ef992bc16590ebcd
#
_entry.id   5594a94ff8569938ef992bc16590ebcd
#
_cell.length_a   1.000
_cell.length_b   1.000
_cell.length_c   1.000
_cell.angle_alpha   90.00
_cell.angle_beta   90.00
_cell.angle_gamma   90.00
#
_symmetry.space_group_name_H-M   'P 1'
#
loop_
_entity.id
_entity.type
_entity.pdbx_description
1 polymer ?
#
loop_
_entity_poly.entity_id
_entity_poly.type
_entity_poly.pdbx_seq_one_letter_code
_entity_poly.pdbx_strand_id
1 'polypeptide(L)'
;MSPAAAVAQGSRLAFASDVAFAEHRVDDRTVGSGVEVSTGTLFGGSVRVTVGSRGTIAAMGRSGVLHPGRGATLSRDLAEVGLDGAFRMRDWLDVVAGVRVRSYTTALARQRWTAPYLGAAARLPFAVPGLRGVLDVMVHPFASVTGLTRPELAISSGAGIAYSRGRFDAQLRYSVERYDFARGTAAQRLEQLTALTLQVQARTRGRAP
;
A
#
# COMPACT_ATOMS: atom_id res chain seq x y z
N MET A 1 -13.60 40.90 10.42
CA MET A 1 -13.81 39.44 10.42
C MET A 1 -12.51 38.78 10.81
N SER A 2 -12.44 38.16 11.98
CA SER A 2 -11.18 37.65 12.56
C SER A 2 -10.78 36.31 11.89
N PRO A 3 -9.53 36.11 11.41
CA PRO A 3 -9.11 34.89 10.74
C PRO A 3 -8.93 33.67 11.67
N ALA A 4 -9.18 33.85 12.97
CA ALA A 4 -8.98 32.79 13.96
C ALA A 4 -10.10 31.73 14.03
N ALA A 5 -11.25 31.95 13.38
CA ALA A 5 -12.40 31.03 13.45
C ALA A 5 -12.35 29.85 12.46
N ALA A 6 -11.37 29.78 11.54
CA ALA A 6 -11.30 28.76 10.50
C ALA A 6 -10.51 27.48 10.89
N VAL A 7 -9.87 27.47 12.07
CA VAL A 7 -8.95 26.35 12.46
C VAL A 7 -9.64 25.26 13.30
N ALA A 8 -10.89 25.44 13.70
CA ALA A 8 -11.61 24.51 14.59
C ALA A 8 -12.46 23.45 13.86
N GLN A 9 -12.18 23.12 12.59
CA GLN A 9 -12.79 21.93 11.98
C GLN A 9 -12.03 20.70 12.47
N GLY A 10 -12.62 20.02 13.46
CA GLY A 10 -12.00 18.98 14.26
C GLY A 10 -11.34 17.88 13.43
N SER A 11 -10.09 17.58 13.77
CA SER A 11 -9.35 16.43 13.27
C SER A 11 -10.16 15.15 13.55
N ARG A 12 -10.41 14.34 12.52
CA ARG A 12 -11.08 13.04 12.66
C ARG A 12 -10.02 11.96 12.65
N LEU A 13 -10.03 11.16 13.70
CA LEU A 13 -9.14 10.01 13.82
C LEU A 13 -9.88 8.74 13.36
N ALA A 14 -9.19 7.88 12.63
CA ALA A 14 -9.68 6.58 12.22
C ALA A 14 -8.60 5.52 12.45
N PHE A 15 -9.03 4.34 12.87
CA PHE A 15 -8.18 3.17 13.07
C PHE A 15 -8.67 2.06 12.14
N ALA A 16 -7.75 1.35 11.50
CA ALA A 16 -8.09 0.20 10.70
C ALA A 16 -7.22 -0.99 11.08
N SER A 17 -7.83 -2.18 10.93
CA SER A 17 -7.11 -3.45 10.92
C SER A 17 -7.31 -4.10 9.57
N ASP A 18 -6.30 -4.81 9.09
CA ASP A 18 -6.35 -5.50 7.81
C ASP A 18 -5.73 -6.89 7.88
N VAL A 19 -6.23 -7.75 7.00
CA VAL A 19 -5.63 -9.04 6.67
C VAL A 19 -5.47 -9.10 5.16
N ALA A 20 -4.32 -9.54 4.68
CA ALA A 20 -4.05 -9.67 3.26
C ALA A 20 -3.49 -11.06 2.95
N PHE A 21 -4.01 -11.68 1.89
CA PHE A 21 -3.33 -12.79 1.24
C PHE A 21 -2.39 -12.21 0.18
N ALA A 22 -1.10 -12.48 0.30
CA ALA A 22 -0.06 -11.90 -0.54
C ALA A 22 0.70 -12.98 -1.31
N GLU A 23 1.09 -12.65 -2.54
CA GLU A 23 2.01 -13.39 -3.38
C GLU A 23 3.18 -12.50 -3.75
N HIS A 24 4.39 -12.95 -3.48
CA HIS A 24 5.62 -12.33 -3.92
C HIS A 24 6.27 -13.19 -5.00
N ARG A 25 6.41 -12.62 -6.19
CA ARG A 25 7.02 -13.26 -7.35
C ARG A 25 8.32 -12.55 -7.70
N VAL A 26 9.36 -13.31 -7.89
CA VAL A 26 10.65 -12.88 -8.42
C VAL A 26 10.91 -13.65 -9.70
N ASP A 27 11.04 -12.96 -10.81
CA ASP A 27 11.41 -13.51 -12.11
C ASP A 27 12.82 -13.01 -12.42
N ASP A 28 13.81 -13.84 -12.14
CA ASP A 28 15.21 -13.55 -12.44
C ASP A 28 15.57 -14.27 -13.75
N ARG A 29 15.79 -13.48 -14.79
CA ARG A 29 16.08 -13.97 -16.15
C ARG A 29 17.58 -14.09 -16.44
N THR A 30 18.40 -14.05 -15.42
CA THR A 30 19.82 -14.38 -15.56
C THR A 30 19.99 -15.85 -15.95
N VAL A 31 21.07 -16.18 -16.63
CA VAL A 31 21.35 -17.53 -17.14
C VAL A 31 21.19 -18.58 -16.03
N GLY A 32 20.20 -19.46 -16.16
CA GLY A 32 19.94 -20.56 -15.24
C GLY A 32 19.00 -20.28 -14.08
N SER A 33 18.50 -19.06 -13.92
CA SER A 33 17.54 -18.73 -12.88
C SER A 33 16.09 -18.87 -13.36
N GLY A 34 15.19 -19.07 -12.44
CA GLY A 34 13.77 -19.33 -12.69
C GLY A 34 12.87 -18.32 -12.01
N VAL A 35 11.57 -18.61 -12.06
CA VAL A 35 10.55 -17.87 -11.34
C VAL A 35 10.43 -18.44 -9.93
N GLU A 36 10.65 -17.59 -8.92
CA GLU A 36 10.36 -17.89 -7.52
C GLU A 36 9.02 -17.27 -7.14
N VAL A 37 8.18 -18.04 -6.49
CA VAL A 37 6.89 -17.58 -5.95
C VAL A 37 6.82 -17.93 -4.47
N SER A 38 6.43 -16.98 -3.65
CA SER A 38 6.14 -17.21 -2.22
C SER A 38 4.78 -16.60 -1.89
N THR A 39 3.98 -17.29 -1.11
CA THR A 39 2.62 -16.85 -0.75
C THR A 39 2.41 -16.89 0.75
N GLY A 40 1.55 -16.03 1.27
CA GLY A 40 1.25 -16.05 2.70
C GLY A 40 0.21 -15.03 3.12
N THR A 41 -0.08 -15.04 4.41
CA THR A 41 -1.03 -14.11 5.02
C THR A 41 -0.27 -13.03 5.78
N LEU A 42 -0.65 -11.78 5.55
CA LEU A 42 -0.14 -10.62 6.26
C LEU A 42 -1.24 -10.04 7.14
N PHE A 43 -0.87 -9.61 8.33
CA PHE A 43 -1.74 -8.90 9.26
C PHE A 43 -1.21 -7.50 9.49
N GLY A 44 -2.12 -6.53 9.55
CA GLY A 44 -1.72 -5.15 9.66
C GLY A 44 -2.77 -4.25 10.25
N GLY A 45 -2.43 -2.97 10.25
CA GLY A 45 -3.33 -1.93 10.64
C GLY A 45 -2.81 -0.55 10.26
N SER A 46 -3.69 0.43 10.41
CA SER A 46 -3.34 1.82 10.13
C SER A 46 -4.07 2.78 11.04
N VAL A 47 -3.44 3.93 11.23
CA VAL A 47 -4.03 5.10 11.89
C VAL A 47 -4.10 6.22 10.87
N ARG A 48 -5.25 6.87 10.76
CA ARG A 48 -5.49 7.96 9.82
C ARG A 48 -6.01 9.18 10.55
N VAL A 49 -5.45 10.34 10.22
CA VAL A 49 -5.89 11.65 10.72
C VAL A 49 -6.34 12.49 9.54
N THR A 50 -7.57 12.98 9.58
CA THR A 50 -8.05 13.96 8.61
C THR A 50 -7.74 15.35 9.13
N VAL A 51 -7.07 16.17 8.32
CA VAL A 51 -6.65 17.53 8.64
C VAL A 51 -7.43 18.50 7.74
N GLY A 52 -8.24 19.33 8.36
CA GLY A 52 -9.15 20.20 7.63
C GLY A 52 -10.18 19.41 6.81
N SER A 53 -10.63 20.00 5.69
CA SER A 53 -11.63 19.40 4.82
C SER A 53 -11.05 18.50 3.71
N ARG A 54 -9.76 18.64 3.42
CA ARG A 54 -9.13 18.02 2.24
C ARG A 54 -7.88 17.20 2.52
N GLY A 55 -7.20 17.44 3.63
CA GLY A 55 -5.96 16.75 3.98
C GLY A 55 -6.21 15.46 4.75
N THR A 56 -5.38 14.45 4.52
CA THR A 56 -5.33 13.22 5.31
C THR A 56 -3.88 12.77 5.45
N ILE A 57 -3.51 12.34 6.65
CA ILE A 57 -2.22 11.70 6.92
C ILE A 57 -2.53 10.31 7.49
N ALA A 58 -1.81 9.29 7.02
CA ALA A 58 -1.98 7.94 7.53
C ALA A 58 -0.62 7.27 7.77
N ALA A 59 -0.51 6.53 8.86
CA ALA A 59 0.58 5.62 9.12
C ALA A 59 0.05 4.18 9.11
N MET A 60 0.82 3.25 8.54
CA MET A 60 0.44 1.85 8.45
C MET A 60 1.60 0.94 8.80
N GLY A 61 1.27 -0.26 9.28
CA GLY A 61 2.22 -1.33 9.46
C GLY A 61 1.56 -2.68 9.19
N ARG A 62 2.31 -3.62 8.60
CA ARG A 62 1.86 -4.99 8.41
C ARG A 62 3.04 -5.95 8.42
N SER A 63 2.78 -7.20 8.79
CA SER A 63 3.80 -8.26 8.79
C SER A 63 3.17 -9.64 8.60
N GLY A 64 3.99 -10.61 8.22
CA GLY A 64 3.61 -12.00 8.07
C GLY A 64 4.70 -12.82 7.43
N VAL A 65 4.43 -14.11 7.23
CA VAL A 65 5.37 -15.06 6.65
C VAL A 65 4.86 -15.46 5.26
N LEU A 66 5.73 -15.36 4.27
CA LEU A 66 5.51 -15.88 2.93
C LEU A 66 6.20 -17.24 2.84
N HIS A 67 5.40 -18.28 2.66
CA HIS A 67 5.89 -19.65 2.51
C HIS A 67 6.37 -19.92 1.08
N PRO A 68 7.41 -20.73 0.90
CA PRO A 68 7.94 -21.06 -0.40
C PRO A 68 6.90 -21.83 -1.24
N GLY A 69 6.71 -21.36 -2.47
CA GLY A 69 5.97 -22.01 -3.51
C GLY A 69 6.88 -22.45 -4.65
N ARG A 70 6.45 -22.25 -5.90
CA ARG A 70 7.20 -22.65 -7.09
C ARG A 70 8.59 -21.96 -7.12
N GLY A 71 9.64 -22.73 -7.25
CA GLY A 71 11.03 -22.27 -7.41
C GLY A 71 11.66 -21.65 -6.16
N ALA A 72 10.88 -21.27 -5.16
CA ALA A 72 11.39 -20.78 -3.89
C ALA A 72 11.67 -21.94 -2.93
N THR A 73 12.73 -21.82 -2.14
CA THR A 73 13.18 -22.85 -1.19
C THR A 73 13.09 -22.40 0.27
N LEU A 74 13.03 -21.09 0.52
CA LEU A 74 13.04 -20.49 1.85
C LEU A 74 11.78 -19.67 2.11
N SER A 75 11.27 -19.76 3.32
CA SER A 75 10.26 -18.82 3.82
C SER A 75 10.85 -17.42 3.95
N ARG A 76 10.01 -16.41 3.77
CA ARG A 76 10.38 -14.99 3.85
C ARG A 76 9.49 -14.29 4.85
N ASP A 77 10.06 -13.78 5.93
CA ASP A 77 9.35 -12.86 6.81
C ASP A 77 9.22 -11.51 6.09
N LEU A 78 8.00 -11.06 5.92
CA LEU A 78 7.70 -9.74 5.38
C LEU A 78 7.27 -8.81 6.52
N ALA A 79 7.92 -7.66 6.63
CA ALA A 79 7.49 -6.57 7.47
C ALA A 79 7.49 -5.27 6.65
N GLU A 80 6.41 -4.49 6.77
CA GLU A 80 6.24 -3.24 6.04
C GLU A 80 5.69 -2.17 6.98
N VAL A 81 6.21 -0.96 6.85
CA VAL A 81 5.68 0.26 7.46
C VAL A 81 5.56 1.35 6.39
N GLY A 82 4.58 2.23 6.54
CA GLY A 82 4.36 3.32 5.59
C GLY A 82 3.80 4.57 6.25
N LEU A 83 4.04 5.68 5.59
CA LEU A 83 3.47 6.99 5.90
C LEU A 83 2.94 7.61 4.61
N ASP A 84 1.68 8.01 4.62
CA ASP A 84 1.01 8.61 3.46
C ASP A 84 0.44 9.98 3.82
N GLY A 85 0.48 10.88 2.82
CA GLY A 85 -0.33 12.08 2.76
C GLY A 85 -1.29 11.99 1.58
N ALA A 86 -2.54 12.39 1.77
CA ALA A 86 -3.51 12.51 0.68
C ALA A 86 -4.15 13.88 0.70
N PHE A 87 -4.34 14.47 -0.47
CA PHE A 87 -5.03 15.73 -0.66
C PHE A 87 -6.21 15.55 -1.62
N ARG A 88 -7.41 15.90 -1.18
CA ARG A 88 -8.65 15.80 -1.95
C ARG A 88 -8.73 16.91 -3.01
N MET A 89 -8.53 16.53 -4.26
CA MET A 89 -8.67 17.42 -5.41
C MET A 89 -10.13 17.59 -5.82
N ARG A 90 -10.89 16.49 -5.80
CA ARG A 90 -12.31 16.39 -6.07
C ARG A 90 -12.95 15.42 -5.08
N ASP A 91 -14.26 15.39 -4.98
CA ASP A 91 -14.96 14.48 -4.05
C ASP A 91 -14.67 13.01 -4.33
N TRP A 92 -14.31 12.70 -5.56
CA TRP A 92 -14.00 11.36 -6.04
C TRP A 92 -12.50 11.11 -6.28
N LEU A 93 -11.61 12.15 -6.20
CA LEU A 93 -10.19 12.07 -6.58
C LEU A 93 -9.30 12.68 -5.50
N ASP A 94 -8.35 11.90 -5.01
CA ASP A 94 -7.25 12.34 -4.15
C ASP A 94 -5.92 12.24 -4.91
N VAL A 95 -5.01 13.19 -4.67
CA VAL A 95 -3.58 13.04 -4.94
C VAL A 95 -2.94 12.47 -3.69
N VAL A 96 -2.09 11.48 -3.85
CA VAL A 96 -1.47 10.74 -2.73
C VAL A 96 0.04 10.75 -2.91
N ALA A 97 0.77 11.02 -1.83
CA ALA A 97 2.22 10.89 -1.77
C ALA A 97 2.61 10.21 -0.45
N GLY A 98 3.69 9.45 -0.46
CA GLY A 98 4.12 8.77 0.76
C GLY A 98 5.43 8.02 0.59
N VAL A 99 5.76 7.26 1.61
CA VAL A 99 6.91 6.36 1.62
C VAL A 99 6.54 5.04 2.27
N ARG A 100 7.02 3.94 1.68
CA ARG A 100 6.97 2.60 2.27
C ARG A 100 8.36 2.07 2.50
N VAL A 101 8.56 1.44 3.65
CA VAL A 101 9.76 0.68 3.96
C VAL A 101 9.33 -0.75 4.20
N ARG A 102 9.89 -1.67 3.42
CA ARG A 102 9.59 -3.09 3.48
C ARG A 102 10.87 -3.88 3.69
N SER A 103 10.81 -4.93 4.48
CA SER A 103 11.89 -5.90 4.58
C SER A 103 11.39 -7.30 4.26
N TYR A 104 12.18 -8.04 3.50
CA TYR A 104 12.09 -9.49 3.35
C TYR A 104 13.28 -10.10 4.08
N THR A 105 13.02 -10.98 5.05
CA THR A 105 14.06 -11.67 5.81
C THR A 105 13.92 -13.16 5.58
N THR A 106 14.99 -13.81 5.16
CA THR A 106 15.11 -15.27 5.07
C THR A 106 16.14 -15.74 6.09
N ALA A 107 16.34 -17.06 6.22
CA ALA A 107 17.39 -17.62 7.05
C ALA A 107 18.82 -17.19 6.62
N LEU A 108 18.99 -16.76 5.36
CA LEU A 108 20.32 -16.46 4.78
C LEU A 108 20.58 -14.97 4.56
N ALA A 109 19.52 -14.16 4.36
CA ALA A 109 19.70 -12.77 3.95
C ALA A 109 18.49 -11.91 4.38
N ARG A 110 18.77 -10.61 4.47
CA ARG A 110 17.75 -9.57 4.66
C ARG A 110 17.82 -8.57 3.51
N GLN A 111 16.70 -8.36 2.84
CA GLN A 111 16.55 -7.36 1.80
C GLN A 111 15.62 -6.24 2.31
N ARG A 112 16.07 -5.00 2.22
CA ARG A 112 15.28 -3.83 2.63
C ARG A 112 14.95 -2.96 1.42
N TRP A 113 13.69 -2.62 1.32
CA TRP A 113 13.13 -1.72 0.32
C TRP A 113 12.76 -0.39 0.93
N THR A 114 13.06 0.68 0.23
CA THR A 114 12.54 2.02 0.53
C THR A 114 11.93 2.56 -0.75
N ALA A 115 10.64 2.81 -0.73
CA ALA A 115 9.86 3.17 -1.91
C ALA A 115 9.01 4.42 -1.64
N PRO A 116 9.56 5.63 -1.85
CA PRO A 116 8.74 6.84 -1.96
C PRO A 116 7.81 6.72 -3.16
N TYR A 117 6.62 7.29 -3.07
CA TYR A 117 5.65 7.23 -4.15
C TYR A 117 4.79 8.50 -4.26
N LEU A 118 4.27 8.68 -5.45
CA LEU A 118 3.31 9.72 -5.80
C LEU A 118 2.27 9.12 -6.74
N GLY A 119 1.02 9.51 -6.60
CA GLY A 119 -0.03 9.04 -7.48
C GLY A 119 -1.40 9.60 -7.18
N ALA A 120 -2.41 8.87 -7.62
CA ALA A 120 -3.81 9.24 -7.48
C ALA A 120 -4.64 8.07 -6.98
N ALA A 121 -5.68 8.40 -6.20
CA ALA A 121 -6.69 7.45 -5.73
C ALA A 121 -8.09 7.99 -6.02
N ALA A 122 -8.94 7.15 -6.60
CA ALA A 122 -10.31 7.49 -6.95
C ALA A 122 -11.32 6.70 -6.12
N ARG A 123 -12.45 7.34 -5.84
CA ARG A 123 -13.61 6.75 -5.16
C ARG A 123 -14.84 6.98 -6.02
N LEU A 124 -15.40 5.92 -6.56
CA LEU A 124 -16.51 5.95 -7.50
C LEU A 124 -17.79 5.47 -6.78
N PRO A 125 -18.77 6.34 -6.56
CA PRO A 125 -20.00 5.94 -5.90
C PRO A 125 -20.79 4.97 -6.80
N PHE A 126 -21.40 3.96 -6.18
CA PHE A 126 -22.40 3.10 -6.83
C PHE A 126 -23.82 3.56 -6.47
N ALA A 127 -24.82 3.00 -7.15
CA ALA A 127 -26.23 3.26 -6.86
C ALA A 127 -26.65 2.81 -5.44
N VAL A 128 -25.91 1.86 -4.85
CA VAL A 128 -26.17 1.37 -3.49
C VAL A 128 -25.58 2.34 -2.47
N PRO A 129 -26.39 2.90 -1.55
CA PRO A 129 -25.89 3.81 -0.53
C PRO A 129 -24.75 3.21 0.30
N GLY A 130 -23.67 3.96 0.45
CA GLY A 130 -22.47 3.53 1.19
C GLY A 130 -21.52 2.65 0.42
N LEU A 131 -21.90 2.08 -0.72
CA LEU A 131 -21.03 1.27 -1.57
C LEU A 131 -20.29 2.15 -2.58
N ARG A 132 -18.97 1.92 -2.73
CA ARG A 132 -18.13 2.63 -3.69
C ARG A 132 -17.04 1.73 -4.27
N GLY A 133 -16.67 1.97 -5.50
CA GLY A 133 -15.43 1.47 -6.10
C GLY A 133 -14.25 2.28 -5.57
N VAL A 134 -13.11 1.64 -5.42
CA VAL A 134 -11.84 2.28 -5.08
C VAL A 134 -10.78 1.85 -6.09
N LEU A 135 -10.04 2.83 -6.61
CA LEU A 135 -8.98 2.63 -7.58
C LEU A 135 -7.79 3.47 -7.18
N ASP A 136 -6.58 3.01 -7.41
CA ASP A 136 -5.38 3.80 -7.24
C ASP A 136 -4.27 3.39 -8.19
N VAL A 137 -3.43 4.36 -8.53
CA VAL A 137 -2.20 4.15 -9.31
C VAL A 137 -1.12 5.03 -8.71
N MET A 138 0.05 4.44 -8.45
CA MET A 138 1.21 5.11 -7.88
C MET A 138 2.45 4.82 -8.73
N VAL A 139 3.35 5.78 -8.81
CA VAL A 139 4.72 5.62 -9.31
C VAL A 139 5.69 5.74 -8.15
N HIS A 140 6.79 4.99 -8.21
CA HIS A 140 7.83 4.98 -7.17
C HIS A 140 9.16 5.46 -7.76
N PRO A 141 9.31 6.78 -8.03
CA PRO A 141 10.43 7.30 -8.82
C PRO A 141 11.80 7.09 -8.18
N PHE A 142 11.84 6.89 -6.87
CA PHE A 142 13.07 6.76 -6.08
C PHE A 142 13.12 5.46 -5.27
N ALA A 143 12.48 4.39 -5.77
CA ALA A 143 12.57 3.10 -5.11
C ALA A 143 14.03 2.61 -5.04
N SER A 144 14.43 2.09 -3.89
CA SER A 144 15.75 1.55 -3.65
C SER A 144 15.67 0.24 -2.89
N VAL A 145 16.63 -0.64 -3.13
CA VAL A 145 16.69 -1.99 -2.56
C VAL A 145 18.11 -2.27 -2.12
N THR A 146 18.29 -2.77 -0.91
CA THR A 146 19.62 -3.16 -0.43
C THR A 146 20.18 -4.32 -1.25
N GLY A 147 21.40 -4.15 -1.78
CA GLY A 147 22.10 -5.19 -2.53
C GLY A 147 21.69 -5.33 -4.00
N LEU A 148 20.77 -4.47 -4.49
CA LEU A 148 20.37 -4.44 -5.89
C LEU A 148 20.57 -3.04 -6.49
N THR A 149 20.65 -2.97 -7.81
CA THR A 149 20.55 -1.70 -8.55
C THR A 149 19.16 -1.12 -8.38
N ARG A 150 19.01 0.16 -8.64
CA ARG A 150 17.72 0.82 -8.60
C ARG A 150 16.80 0.27 -9.71
N PRO A 151 15.52 0.01 -9.45
CA PRO A 151 14.55 -0.32 -10.50
C PRO A 151 14.43 0.82 -11.53
N GLU A 152 14.36 0.47 -12.81
CA GLU A 152 14.07 1.43 -13.90
C GLU A 152 12.62 1.84 -13.90
N LEU A 153 11.73 0.88 -13.63
CA LEU A 153 10.30 1.10 -13.48
C LEU A 153 9.82 0.53 -12.16
N ALA A 154 9.11 1.36 -11.40
CA ALA A 154 8.47 0.94 -10.16
C ALA A 154 7.09 1.58 -10.09
N ILE A 155 6.05 0.76 -10.18
CA ILE A 155 4.64 1.17 -10.19
C ILE A 155 3.82 0.29 -9.26
N SER A 156 2.74 0.84 -8.74
CA SER A 156 1.70 0.05 -8.08
C SER A 156 0.31 0.52 -8.49
N SER A 157 -0.62 -0.41 -8.47
CA SER A 157 -2.04 -0.13 -8.72
C SER A 157 -2.91 -0.98 -7.82
N GLY A 158 -4.13 -0.53 -7.61
CA GLY A 158 -5.12 -1.27 -6.85
C GLY A 158 -6.52 -0.96 -7.30
N ALA A 159 -7.38 -1.96 -7.13
CA ALA A 159 -8.81 -1.87 -7.37
C ALA A 159 -9.58 -2.63 -6.30
N GLY A 160 -10.78 -2.14 -5.96
CA GLY A 160 -11.58 -2.81 -4.96
C GLY A 160 -12.94 -2.17 -4.77
N ILE A 161 -13.61 -2.65 -3.74
CA ILE A 161 -14.89 -2.12 -3.29
C ILE A 161 -14.79 -1.75 -1.81
N ALA A 162 -15.50 -0.69 -1.42
CA ALA A 162 -15.60 -0.28 -0.03
C ALA A 162 -17.06 -0.01 0.32
N TYR A 163 -17.46 -0.40 1.51
CA TYR A 163 -18.78 -0.17 2.06
C TYR A 163 -18.67 0.60 3.36
N SER A 164 -19.47 1.67 3.49
CA SER A 164 -19.51 2.53 4.67
C SER A 164 -20.88 2.48 5.33
N ARG A 165 -20.91 2.21 6.64
CA ARG A 165 -22.13 2.29 7.45
C ARG A 165 -21.84 2.91 8.81
N GLY A 166 -22.39 4.10 9.04
CA GLY A 166 -22.17 4.82 10.28
C GLY A 166 -20.68 5.18 10.48
N ARG A 167 -20.04 4.56 11.47
CA ARG A 167 -18.63 4.80 11.80
C ARG A 167 -17.68 3.75 11.22
N PHE A 168 -18.23 2.71 10.61
CA PHE A 168 -17.46 1.59 10.10
C PHE A 168 -17.35 1.68 8.59
N ASP A 169 -16.18 1.36 8.10
CA ASP A 169 -15.90 1.11 6.70
C ASP A 169 -15.29 -0.30 6.58
N ALA A 170 -15.75 -1.05 5.59
CA ALA A 170 -15.11 -2.30 5.17
C ALA A 170 -14.64 -2.13 3.74
N GLN A 171 -13.44 -2.63 3.41
CA GLN A 171 -12.88 -2.56 2.07
C GLN A 171 -12.25 -3.89 1.69
N LEU A 172 -12.59 -4.39 0.50
CA LEU A 172 -11.88 -5.48 -0.16
C LEU A 172 -11.13 -4.89 -1.35
N ARG A 173 -9.80 -5.10 -1.42
CA ARG A 173 -8.93 -4.50 -2.43
C ARG A 173 -7.90 -5.50 -2.93
N TYR A 174 -7.80 -5.61 -4.24
CA TYR A 174 -6.68 -6.27 -4.91
C TYR A 174 -5.65 -5.22 -5.31
N SER A 175 -4.36 -5.51 -5.11
CA SER A 175 -3.27 -4.62 -5.46
C SER A 175 -2.11 -5.37 -6.10
N VAL A 176 -1.41 -4.68 -6.98
CA VAL A 176 -0.20 -5.14 -7.65
C VAL A 176 0.86 -4.07 -7.52
N GLU A 177 2.03 -4.46 -7.06
CA GLU A 177 3.25 -3.65 -7.09
C GLU A 177 4.26 -4.34 -7.99
N ARG A 178 4.87 -3.59 -8.89
CA ARG A 178 5.82 -4.13 -9.87
C ARG A 178 7.07 -3.27 -9.93
N TYR A 179 8.22 -3.95 -9.91
CA TYR A 179 9.54 -3.36 -9.95
C TYR A 179 10.36 -4.06 -11.04
N ASP A 180 10.67 -3.33 -12.12
CA ASP A 180 11.49 -3.81 -13.22
C ASP A 180 12.91 -3.28 -13.04
N PHE A 181 13.90 -4.16 -12.98
CA PHE A 181 15.33 -3.83 -12.93
C PHE A 181 15.92 -3.86 -14.33
N ALA A 182 16.97 -3.06 -14.55
CA ALA A 182 17.55 -2.76 -15.86
C ALA A 182 17.74 -3.96 -16.78
N ARG A 183 17.38 -3.77 -18.05
CA ARG A 183 17.71 -4.68 -19.13
C ARG A 183 19.14 -4.41 -19.59
N GLY A 184 20.00 -5.42 -19.62
CA GLY A 184 21.33 -5.30 -20.23
C GLY A 184 22.52 -5.47 -19.28
N THR A 185 22.29 -5.53 -17.99
CA THR A 185 23.23 -6.13 -17.03
C THR A 185 22.91 -7.61 -16.87
N ALA A 186 23.84 -8.41 -16.35
CA ALA A 186 23.66 -9.86 -16.15
C ALA A 186 22.43 -10.25 -15.28
N ALA A 187 21.61 -9.31 -14.85
CA ALA A 187 20.48 -9.51 -13.96
C ALA A 187 19.23 -8.78 -14.47
N GLN A 188 18.54 -9.33 -15.48
CA GLN A 188 17.15 -8.96 -15.76
C GLN A 188 16.27 -9.53 -14.64
N ARG A 189 15.84 -8.67 -13.73
CA ARG A 189 15.00 -9.06 -12.60
C ARG A 189 13.68 -8.29 -12.61
N LEU A 190 12.58 -9.02 -12.45
CA LEU A 190 11.26 -8.50 -12.20
C LEU A 190 10.83 -8.95 -10.82
N GLU A 191 10.47 -8.02 -9.95
CA GLU A 191 9.79 -8.34 -8.70
C GLU A 191 8.35 -7.83 -8.72
N GLN A 192 7.44 -8.67 -8.26
CA GLN A 192 6.03 -8.33 -8.17
C GLN A 192 5.47 -8.78 -6.82
N LEU A 193 4.74 -7.89 -6.14
CA LEU A 193 3.95 -8.21 -4.98
C LEU A 193 2.48 -7.99 -5.31
N THR A 194 1.67 -9.03 -5.24
CA THR A 194 0.21 -8.93 -5.32
C THR A 194 -0.40 -9.19 -3.97
N ALA A 195 -1.52 -8.55 -3.67
CA ALA A 195 -2.24 -8.81 -2.44
C ALA A 195 -3.75 -8.61 -2.60
N LEU A 196 -4.52 -9.53 -2.02
CA LEU A 196 -5.95 -9.36 -1.77
C LEU A 196 -6.12 -9.00 -0.30
N THR A 197 -6.56 -7.78 -0.01
CA THR A 197 -6.65 -7.22 1.34
C THR A 197 -8.10 -7.00 1.74
N LEU A 198 -8.49 -7.51 2.89
CA LEU A 198 -9.71 -7.12 3.60
C LEU A 198 -9.31 -6.17 4.74
N GLN A 199 -9.87 -4.96 4.74
CA GLN A 199 -9.63 -3.94 5.77
C GLN A 199 -10.96 -3.55 6.42
N VAL A 200 -10.95 -3.40 7.74
CA VAL A 200 -12.06 -2.85 8.52
C VAL A 200 -11.55 -1.62 9.26
N GLN A 201 -12.26 -0.51 9.14
CA GLN A 201 -11.91 0.77 9.73
C GLN A 201 -13.03 1.28 10.63
N ALA A 202 -12.65 1.82 11.79
CA ALA A 202 -13.53 2.56 12.70
C ALA A 202 -13.09 4.03 12.76
N ARG A 203 -14.08 4.95 12.73
CA ARG A 203 -13.85 6.39 12.85
C ARG A 203 -14.31 6.90 14.22
N THR A 204 -13.51 7.77 14.85
CA THR A 204 -13.95 8.49 16.04
C THR A 204 -15.06 9.49 15.70
N ARG A 205 -15.96 9.76 16.63
CA ARG A 205 -16.87 10.92 16.51
C ARG A 205 -16.00 12.18 16.61
N GLY A 206 -16.00 13.01 15.57
CA GLY A 206 -15.56 14.38 15.76
C GLY A 206 -16.42 14.98 16.89
N ARG A 207 -15.79 15.57 17.91
CA ARG A 207 -16.52 16.39 18.85
C ARG A 207 -17.15 17.52 18.02
N ALA A 208 -18.48 17.58 17.99
CA ALA A 208 -19.14 18.81 17.55
C ALA A 208 -18.67 19.94 18.49
N PRO A 209 -18.34 21.11 17.97
CA PRO A 209 -18.06 22.29 18.79
C PRO A 209 -19.28 22.65 19.64
#